data_d26c62bbb5b100baa7686401451bbbff
#
_entry.id   d26c62bbb5b100baa7686401451bbbff
#
_cell.length_a   1.000
_cell.length_b   1.000
_cell.length_c   1.000
_cell.angle_alpha   90.00
_cell.angle_beta   90.00
_cell.angle_gamma   90.00
#
_symmetry.space_group_name_H-M   'P 1'
#
loop_
_entity.id
_entity.type
_entity.pdbx_description
1 polymer ?
#
loop_
_entity_poly.entity_id
_entity_poly.type
_entity_poly.pdbx_seq_one_letter_code
_entity_poly.pdbx_strand_id
1 'polypeptide(L)'
;MVGAPELGFMFPAFEERAANLYKAMFFTRDSGNMHDEFVRGVFGEEEPQMPAKEQEEVFQAILQDTLEEECSLDVVQAVHETVRGMIAEQKADKTAEPLQLTRHDVKNVLEECGVSQERAEAFEQKYTETFGANAEIPAVNVVPARKFTVTTPSVVIHVDPEHSDLIETRVIDGKCYIMV
;
A
#
# COMPACT_ATOMS: atom_id res chain seq x y z
N MET A 1 -29.02 23.01 -13.65
CA MET A 1 -27.57 22.78 -13.64
C MET A 1 -27.34 21.36 -13.10
N VAL A 2 -26.66 20.53 -13.84
CA VAL A 2 -26.26 19.20 -13.31
C VAL A 2 -25.01 19.42 -12.47
N GLY A 3 -25.03 19.02 -11.20
CA GLY A 3 -23.87 19.07 -10.32
C GLY A 3 -22.76 18.14 -10.78
N ALA A 4 -21.58 18.26 -10.18
CA ALA A 4 -20.53 17.29 -10.40
C ALA A 4 -20.96 15.92 -9.85
N PRO A 5 -20.62 14.79 -10.50
CA PRO A 5 -21.05 13.47 -10.04
C PRO A 5 -20.48 13.16 -8.65
N GLU A 6 -21.28 12.59 -7.78
CA GLU A 6 -20.88 12.18 -6.43
C GLU A 6 -20.38 10.73 -6.41
N LEU A 7 -20.97 9.90 -7.28
CA LEU A 7 -20.62 8.51 -7.45
C LEU A 7 -20.75 8.10 -8.91
N GLY A 8 -20.11 7.01 -9.26
CA GLY A 8 -20.20 6.41 -10.58
C GLY A 8 -19.59 5.02 -10.61
N PHE A 9 -19.88 4.27 -11.64
CA PHE A 9 -19.23 3.00 -11.87
C PHE A 9 -18.90 2.79 -13.35
N MET A 10 -17.91 1.96 -13.60
CA MET A 10 -17.53 1.52 -14.92
C MET A 10 -17.51 -0.01 -14.97
N PHE A 11 -18.22 -0.56 -15.93
CA PHE A 11 -18.20 -2.00 -16.21
C PHE A 11 -18.01 -2.22 -17.71
N PRO A 12 -17.13 -3.13 -18.11
CA PRO A 12 -16.17 -3.83 -17.29
C PRO A 12 -15.11 -2.89 -16.69
N ALA A 13 -14.51 -3.28 -15.56
CA ALA A 13 -13.39 -2.55 -15.01
C ALA A 13 -12.21 -2.57 -15.99
N PHE A 14 -11.50 -1.45 -16.08
CA PHE A 14 -10.29 -1.36 -16.90
C PHE A 14 -9.09 -1.44 -15.97
N GLU A 15 -8.48 -2.61 -15.89
CA GLU A 15 -7.21 -2.80 -15.23
C GLU A 15 -6.06 -2.39 -16.14
N GLU A 16 -4.89 -2.14 -15.62
CA GLU A 16 -3.77 -1.42 -16.29
C GLU A 16 -3.56 -1.70 -17.80
N ARG A 17 -4.03 -2.83 -18.33
CA ARG A 17 -3.76 -3.25 -19.70
C ARG A 17 -4.95 -3.85 -20.46
N ALA A 18 -6.02 -4.23 -19.76
CA ALA A 18 -7.18 -4.90 -20.38
C ALA A 18 -8.48 -4.66 -19.62
N ALA A 19 -9.59 -4.87 -20.31
CA ALA A 19 -10.90 -4.89 -19.67
C ALA A 19 -11.10 -6.22 -18.91
N ASN A 20 -11.43 -6.13 -17.63
CA ASN A 20 -11.78 -7.28 -16.81
C ASN A 20 -13.30 -7.44 -16.77
N LEU A 21 -13.82 -8.47 -17.42
CA LEU A 21 -15.24 -8.74 -17.55
C LEU A 21 -15.90 -9.23 -16.24
N TYR A 22 -15.11 -9.50 -15.23
CA TYR A 22 -15.58 -10.03 -13.94
C TYR A 22 -15.51 -8.98 -12.83
N LYS A 23 -15.01 -7.78 -13.13
CA LYS A 23 -14.87 -6.68 -12.16
C LYS A 23 -15.55 -5.42 -12.65
N ALA A 24 -16.06 -4.64 -11.71
CA ALA A 24 -16.52 -3.29 -11.92
C ALA A 24 -15.66 -2.30 -11.13
N MET A 25 -15.38 -1.14 -11.70
CA MET A 25 -14.72 -0.05 -10.98
C MET A 25 -15.82 0.87 -10.44
N PHE A 26 -15.76 1.13 -9.14
CA PHE A 26 -16.64 2.08 -8.47
C PHE A 26 -15.86 3.34 -8.10
N PHE A 27 -16.49 4.49 -8.28
CA PHE A 27 -15.96 5.79 -7.92
C PHE A 27 -16.91 6.47 -6.93
N THR A 28 -16.38 6.98 -5.84
CA THR A 28 -17.06 7.90 -4.95
C THR A 28 -16.20 9.16 -4.75
N ARG A 29 -16.84 10.33 -4.65
CA ARG A 29 -16.15 11.59 -4.38
C ARG A 29 -15.70 11.69 -2.93
N ASP A 30 -16.50 11.16 -2.03
CA ASP A 30 -16.24 11.11 -0.60
C ASP A 30 -15.85 9.68 -0.21
N SER A 31 -14.55 9.46 0.08
CA SER A 31 -14.04 8.14 0.50
C SER A 31 -14.60 7.68 1.84
N GLY A 32 -15.13 8.60 2.67
CA GLY A 32 -15.82 8.26 3.91
C GLY A 32 -17.29 7.82 3.72
N ASN A 33 -17.83 7.96 2.50
CA ASN A 33 -19.18 7.54 2.16
C ASN A 33 -19.17 6.63 0.94
N MET A 34 -19.19 5.33 1.17
CA MET A 34 -19.16 4.32 0.10
C MET A 34 -20.51 4.09 -0.57
N HIS A 35 -21.58 4.79 -0.14
CA HIS A 35 -22.93 4.64 -0.70
C HIS A 35 -23.40 3.17 -0.73
N ASP A 36 -23.30 2.47 0.39
CA ASP A 36 -23.52 1.02 0.51
C ASP A 36 -24.85 0.53 -0.09
N GLU A 37 -25.91 1.32 0.04
CA GLU A 37 -27.21 0.98 -0.55
C GLU A 37 -27.14 0.94 -2.08
N PHE A 38 -26.40 1.87 -2.69
CA PHE A 38 -26.19 1.90 -4.13
C PHE A 38 -25.31 0.73 -4.58
N VAL A 39 -24.21 0.48 -3.87
CA VAL A 39 -23.30 -0.65 -4.16
C VAL A 39 -24.04 -1.96 -4.10
N ARG A 40 -24.79 -2.21 -3.02
CA ARG A 40 -25.61 -3.42 -2.89
C ARG A 40 -26.69 -3.53 -3.96
N GLY A 41 -27.33 -2.42 -4.31
CA GLY A 41 -28.37 -2.41 -5.34
C GLY A 41 -27.86 -2.73 -6.75
N VAL A 42 -26.63 -2.37 -7.06
CA VAL A 42 -26.02 -2.54 -8.40
C VAL A 42 -25.19 -3.82 -8.49
N PHE A 43 -24.42 -4.14 -7.45
CA PHE A 43 -23.45 -5.22 -7.48
C PHE A 43 -23.83 -6.43 -6.60
N GLY A 44 -24.93 -6.35 -5.87
CA GLY A 44 -25.36 -7.38 -4.93
C GLY A 44 -24.79 -7.19 -3.52
N GLU A 45 -24.77 -8.27 -2.72
CA GLU A 45 -24.32 -8.22 -1.32
C GLU A 45 -22.79 -8.34 -1.17
N GLU A 46 -22.03 -8.20 -2.25
CA GLU A 46 -20.57 -8.20 -2.16
C GLU A 46 -20.08 -6.92 -1.47
N GLU A 47 -19.24 -7.09 -0.47
CA GLU A 47 -18.59 -5.96 0.19
C GLU A 47 -17.58 -5.34 -0.76
N PRO A 48 -17.59 -3.99 -0.92
CA PRO A 48 -16.60 -3.32 -1.73
C PRO A 48 -15.20 -3.55 -1.12
N GLN A 49 -14.21 -3.77 -1.99
CA GLN A 49 -12.83 -3.89 -1.53
C GLN A 49 -12.38 -2.59 -0.86
N MET A 50 -11.53 -2.73 0.16
CA MET A 50 -10.92 -1.57 0.83
C MET A 50 -10.28 -0.63 -0.19
N PRO A 51 -10.56 0.68 -0.15
CA PRO A 51 -9.97 1.66 -1.06
C PRO A 51 -8.44 1.65 -1.03
N ALA A 52 -7.78 1.92 -2.16
CA ALA A 52 -6.32 1.91 -2.26
C ALA A 52 -5.61 2.77 -1.21
N LYS A 53 -6.15 3.96 -0.92
CA LYS A 53 -5.61 4.85 0.11
C LYS A 53 -5.71 4.24 1.51
N GLU A 54 -6.82 3.59 1.81
CA GLU A 54 -7.02 2.91 3.09
C GLU A 54 -6.12 1.68 3.21
N GLN A 55 -5.90 0.94 2.11
CA GLN A 55 -4.94 -0.16 2.07
C GLN A 55 -3.52 0.33 2.40
N GLU A 56 -3.10 1.47 1.83
CA GLU A 56 -1.81 2.10 2.14
C GLU A 56 -1.70 2.47 3.62
N GLU A 57 -2.69 3.20 4.15
CA GLU A 57 -2.70 3.67 5.54
C GLU A 57 -2.67 2.49 6.53
N VAL A 58 -3.49 1.48 6.28
CA VAL A 58 -3.57 0.28 7.11
C VAL A 58 -2.29 -0.54 7.02
N PHE A 59 -1.71 -0.71 5.82
CA PHE A 59 -0.45 -1.41 5.65
C PHE A 59 0.70 -0.74 6.42
N GLN A 60 0.81 0.58 6.34
CA GLN A 60 1.80 1.36 7.09
C GLN A 60 1.58 1.25 8.61
N ALA A 61 0.32 1.26 9.06
CA ALA A 61 -0.01 1.08 10.47
C ALA A 61 0.41 -0.31 10.98
N ILE A 62 0.17 -1.37 10.19
CA ILE A 62 0.62 -2.73 10.54
C ILE A 62 2.14 -2.79 10.63
N LEU A 63 2.87 -2.20 9.68
CA LEU A 63 4.33 -2.14 9.72
C LEU A 63 4.82 -1.50 11.03
N GLN A 64 4.30 -0.34 11.38
CA GLN A 64 4.69 0.37 12.60
C GLN A 64 4.37 -0.43 13.87
N ASP A 65 3.18 -1.03 13.93
CA ASP A 65 2.70 -1.77 15.12
C ASP A 65 3.49 -3.07 15.35
N THR A 66 3.86 -3.77 14.27
CA THR A 66 4.51 -5.08 14.38
C THR A 66 6.03 -5.01 14.44
N LEU A 67 6.64 -4.08 13.72
CA LEU A 67 8.10 -3.92 13.71
C LEU A 67 8.62 -3.17 14.94
N GLU A 68 7.80 -2.34 15.58
CA GLU A 68 8.16 -1.56 16.76
C GLU A 68 9.52 -0.84 16.61
N GLU A 69 10.53 -1.24 17.41
CA GLU A 69 11.88 -0.64 17.40
C GLU A 69 12.65 -0.95 16.10
N GLU A 70 12.31 -2.01 15.38
CA GLU A 70 12.91 -2.37 14.08
C GLU A 70 12.30 -1.56 12.92
N CYS A 71 11.20 -0.82 13.13
CA CYS A 71 10.59 0.05 12.15
C CYS A 71 11.41 1.34 11.98
N SER A 72 12.62 1.19 11.47
CA SER A 72 13.48 2.32 11.14
C SER A 72 13.18 2.88 9.75
N LEU A 73 13.62 4.13 9.51
CA LEU A 73 13.52 4.73 8.19
C LEU A 73 14.22 3.86 7.13
N ASP A 74 15.39 3.35 7.45
CA ASP A 74 16.21 2.54 6.54
C ASP A 74 15.49 1.24 6.15
N VAL A 75 14.82 0.58 7.11
CA VAL A 75 14.01 -0.62 6.84
C VAL A 75 12.82 -0.28 5.95
N VAL A 76 12.08 0.79 6.25
CA VAL A 76 10.93 1.20 5.43
C VAL A 76 11.36 1.56 4.01
N GLN A 77 12.49 2.26 3.84
CA GLN A 77 13.06 2.55 2.53
C GLN A 77 13.43 1.28 1.78
N ALA A 78 14.15 0.34 2.43
CA ALA A 78 14.54 -0.93 1.82
C ALA A 78 13.32 -1.75 1.37
N VAL A 79 12.27 -1.82 2.18
CA VAL A 79 11.01 -2.49 1.83
C VAL A 79 10.38 -1.83 0.59
N HIS A 80 10.30 -0.49 0.58
CA HIS A 80 9.73 0.25 -0.56
C HIS A 80 10.55 0.05 -1.84
N GLU A 81 11.88 0.05 -1.75
CA GLU A 81 12.77 -0.17 -2.90
C GLU A 81 12.64 -1.59 -3.45
N THR A 82 12.61 -2.59 -2.55
CA THR A 82 12.45 -3.99 -2.94
C THR A 82 11.12 -4.20 -3.68
N VAL A 83 10.02 -3.73 -3.11
CA VAL A 83 8.69 -3.87 -3.75
C VAL A 83 8.62 -3.10 -5.07
N ARG A 84 9.25 -1.92 -5.17
CA ARG A 84 9.34 -1.20 -6.46
C ARG A 84 10.14 -1.97 -7.51
N GLY A 85 11.24 -2.59 -7.10
CA GLY A 85 12.01 -3.48 -7.97
C GLY A 85 11.14 -4.60 -8.52
N MET A 86 10.38 -5.28 -7.66
CA MET A 86 9.43 -6.32 -8.06
C MET A 86 8.37 -5.80 -9.03
N ILE A 87 7.79 -4.61 -8.78
CA ILE A 87 6.83 -3.96 -9.69
C ILE A 87 7.48 -3.66 -11.04
N ALA A 88 8.70 -3.16 -11.06
CA ALA A 88 9.42 -2.81 -12.28
C ALA A 88 9.74 -4.04 -13.12
N GLU A 89 10.20 -5.12 -12.49
CA GLU A 89 10.46 -6.41 -13.16
C GLU A 89 9.18 -6.97 -13.78
N GLN A 90 8.07 -6.95 -13.03
CA GLN A 90 6.80 -7.44 -13.54
C GLN A 90 6.27 -6.58 -14.70
N LYS A 91 6.45 -5.27 -14.64
CA LYS A 91 6.08 -4.36 -15.74
C LYS A 91 6.91 -4.56 -17.00
N ALA A 92 8.12 -5.10 -16.92
CA ALA A 92 8.95 -5.42 -18.07
C ALA A 92 8.32 -6.53 -18.93
N ASP A 93 7.59 -7.47 -18.32
CA ASP A 93 6.76 -8.44 -19.02
C ASP A 93 5.38 -7.84 -19.31
N LYS A 94 5.13 -7.49 -20.57
CA LYS A 94 3.86 -6.89 -21.00
C LYS A 94 2.65 -7.83 -20.90
N THR A 95 2.87 -9.10 -20.66
CA THR A 95 1.83 -10.13 -20.54
C THR A 95 1.51 -10.50 -19.09
N ALA A 96 2.38 -10.11 -18.17
CA ALA A 96 2.19 -10.38 -16.75
C ALA A 96 1.02 -9.55 -16.15
N GLU A 97 0.28 -10.16 -15.26
CA GLU A 97 -0.73 -9.44 -14.47
C GLU A 97 -0.06 -8.49 -13.48
N PRO A 98 -0.74 -7.41 -13.02
CA PRO A 98 -0.20 -6.52 -11.99
C PRO A 98 0.21 -7.28 -10.74
N LEU A 99 1.35 -6.89 -10.14
CA LEU A 99 1.88 -7.52 -8.94
C LEU A 99 0.89 -7.43 -7.79
N GLN A 100 0.50 -8.58 -7.28
CA GLN A 100 -0.25 -8.70 -6.05
C GLN A 100 0.69 -9.18 -4.94
N LEU A 101 0.58 -8.60 -3.77
CA LEU A 101 1.34 -9.00 -2.59
C LEU A 101 0.47 -9.83 -1.66
N THR A 102 0.90 -11.03 -1.39
CA THR A 102 0.37 -11.86 -0.32
C THR A 102 1.08 -11.55 1.00
N ARG A 103 0.51 -11.99 2.12
CA ARG A 103 1.17 -11.93 3.44
C ARG A 103 2.57 -12.54 3.42
N HIS A 104 2.75 -13.61 2.63
CA HIS A 104 4.00 -14.36 2.56
C HIS A 104 5.07 -13.60 1.77
N ASP A 105 4.66 -12.94 0.69
CA ASP A 105 5.58 -12.10 -0.10
C ASP A 105 6.11 -10.96 0.76
N VAL A 106 5.23 -10.28 1.51
CA VAL A 106 5.66 -9.19 2.39
C VAL A 106 6.56 -9.69 3.52
N LYS A 107 6.25 -10.83 4.13
CA LYS A 107 7.13 -11.46 5.14
C LYS A 107 8.53 -11.68 4.58
N ASN A 108 8.65 -12.28 3.39
CA ASN A 108 9.93 -12.52 2.75
C ASN A 108 10.69 -11.21 2.49
N VAL A 109 10.00 -10.19 1.98
CA VAL A 109 10.59 -8.86 1.77
C VAL A 109 11.10 -8.27 3.08
N LEU A 110 10.36 -8.38 4.19
CA LEU A 110 10.79 -7.89 5.50
C LEU A 110 12.06 -8.61 5.98
N GLU A 111 12.11 -9.94 5.86
CA GLU A 111 13.29 -10.73 6.23
C GLU A 111 14.51 -10.37 5.35
N GLU A 112 14.32 -10.17 4.04
CA GLU A 112 15.38 -9.71 3.12
C GLU A 112 15.88 -8.30 3.46
N CYS A 113 15.03 -7.43 3.99
CA CYS A 113 15.38 -6.10 4.47
C CYS A 113 16.00 -6.07 5.88
N GLY A 114 16.24 -7.25 6.48
CA GLY A 114 16.93 -7.38 7.76
C GLY A 114 16.04 -7.31 9.00
N VAL A 115 14.73 -7.38 8.83
CA VAL A 115 13.77 -7.50 9.93
C VAL A 115 13.89 -8.89 10.54
N SER A 116 13.83 -8.99 11.87
CA SER A 116 13.89 -10.26 12.56
C SER A 116 12.72 -11.17 12.19
N GLN A 117 12.96 -12.48 12.21
CA GLN A 117 11.91 -13.46 11.89
C GLN A 117 10.70 -13.31 12.80
N GLU A 118 10.90 -13.02 14.08
CA GLU A 118 9.82 -12.82 15.05
C GLU A 118 8.90 -11.66 14.63
N ARG A 119 9.46 -10.52 14.19
CA ARG A 119 8.71 -9.36 13.74
C ARG A 119 8.04 -9.59 12.39
N ALA A 120 8.71 -10.28 11.48
CA ALA A 120 8.13 -10.66 10.20
C ALA A 120 6.95 -11.63 10.34
N GLU A 121 7.01 -12.57 11.31
CA GLU A 121 5.88 -13.44 11.66
C GLU A 121 4.73 -12.67 12.32
N ALA A 122 5.02 -11.71 13.20
CA ALA A 122 4.03 -10.84 13.80
C ALA A 122 3.29 -10.01 12.73
N PHE A 123 4.03 -9.50 11.74
CA PHE A 123 3.45 -8.82 10.59
C PHE A 123 2.53 -9.74 9.78
N GLU A 124 2.98 -10.96 9.45
CA GLU A 124 2.18 -11.95 8.71
C GLU A 124 0.86 -12.27 9.42
N GLN A 125 0.91 -12.41 10.74
CA GLN A 125 -0.29 -12.64 11.56
C GLN A 125 -1.21 -11.43 11.49
N LYS A 126 -0.71 -10.24 11.71
CA LYS A 126 -1.51 -9.01 11.73
C LYS A 126 -2.12 -8.69 10.36
N TYR A 127 -1.36 -8.92 9.29
CA TYR A 127 -1.85 -8.83 7.91
C TYR A 127 -3.05 -9.77 7.71
N THR A 128 -2.94 -11.01 8.19
CA THR A 128 -4.01 -12.02 8.09
C THR A 128 -5.27 -11.60 8.86
N GLU A 129 -5.11 -11.02 10.05
CA GLU A 129 -6.23 -10.53 10.86
C GLU A 129 -6.94 -9.35 10.20
N THR A 130 -6.21 -8.50 9.50
CA THR A 130 -6.72 -7.25 8.96
C THR A 130 -7.28 -7.41 7.54
N PHE A 131 -6.56 -8.07 6.66
CA PHE A 131 -6.92 -8.21 5.26
C PHE A 131 -7.53 -9.57 4.90
N GLY A 132 -7.31 -10.58 5.76
CA GLY A 132 -7.73 -11.95 5.52
C GLY A 132 -6.58 -12.87 5.10
N ALA A 133 -6.76 -14.18 5.35
CA ALA A 133 -5.70 -15.18 5.13
C ALA A 133 -5.29 -15.35 3.66
N ASN A 134 -6.20 -15.09 2.74
CA ASN A 134 -5.99 -15.22 1.29
C ASN A 134 -6.05 -13.87 0.58
N ALA A 135 -5.89 -12.77 1.33
CA ALA A 135 -5.90 -11.45 0.72
C ALA A 135 -4.66 -11.22 -0.12
N GLU A 136 -4.89 -10.71 -1.31
CA GLU A 136 -3.88 -10.24 -2.26
C GLU A 136 -4.08 -8.75 -2.45
N ILE A 137 -3.08 -7.94 -2.13
CA ILE A 137 -3.14 -6.49 -2.24
C ILE A 137 -2.28 -6.05 -3.41
N PRO A 138 -2.80 -5.21 -4.33
CA PRO A 138 -1.97 -4.66 -5.39
C PRO A 138 -0.76 -3.94 -4.82
N ALA A 139 0.45 -4.34 -5.24
CA ALA A 139 1.70 -3.78 -4.73
C ALA A 139 1.77 -2.24 -4.89
N VAL A 140 1.16 -1.72 -5.95
CA VAL A 140 1.07 -0.27 -6.22
C VAL A 140 0.22 0.49 -5.19
N ASN A 141 -0.63 -0.20 -4.42
CA ASN A 141 -1.45 0.42 -3.38
C ASN A 141 -0.72 0.53 -2.04
N VAL A 142 0.31 -0.29 -1.80
CA VAL A 142 1.04 -0.31 -0.52
C VAL A 142 2.38 0.41 -0.60
N VAL A 143 2.91 0.58 -1.81
CA VAL A 143 4.14 1.34 -2.06
C VAL A 143 3.83 2.51 -2.98
N PRO A 144 3.81 3.74 -2.47
CA PRO A 144 3.49 4.91 -3.27
C PRO A 144 4.48 5.08 -4.43
N ALA A 145 3.94 5.07 -5.66
CA ALA A 145 4.73 5.17 -6.89
C ALA A 145 5.32 6.57 -7.10
N ARG A 146 4.81 7.59 -6.41
CA ARG A 146 5.13 9.00 -6.71
C ARG A 146 5.76 9.78 -5.57
N LYS A 147 5.64 9.32 -4.32
CA LYS A 147 6.17 10.07 -3.17
C LYS A 147 6.54 9.10 -2.06
N PHE A 148 7.76 9.18 -1.59
CA PHE A 148 8.12 8.64 -0.30
C PHE A 148 7.82 9.72 0.75
N THR A 149 7.02 9.37 1.76
CA THR A 149 6.59 10.34 2.77
C THR A 149 7.08 9.92 4.15
N VAL A 150 7.86 10.79 4.77
CA VAL A 150 8.26 10.64 6.18
C VAL A 150 7.44 11.61 7.01
N THR A 151 6.68 11.09 7.96
CA THR A 151 5.81 11.91 8.81
C THR A 151 6.30 11.86 10.26
N THR A 152 6.48 13.04 10.82
CA THR A 152 6.67 13.23 12.27
C THR A 152 5.49 14.03 12.82
N PRO A 153 5.31 14.13 14.14
CA PRO A 153 4.19 14.90 14.70
C PRO A 153 4.11 16.36 14.26
N SER A 154 5.23 16.94 13.80
CA SER A 154 5.34 18.35 13.46
C SER A 154 5.80 18.64 12.03
N VAL A 155 6.26 17.63 11.31
CA VAL A 155 6.87 17.81 9.97
C VAL A 155 6.48 16.65 9.07
N VAL A 156 6.12 16.96 7.84
CA VAL A 156 5.93 15.97 6.77
C VAL A 156 6.95 16.27 5.67
N ILE A 157 7.76 15.28 5.33
CA ILE A 157 8.77 15.37 4.27
C ILE A 157 8.29 14.51 3.12
N HIS A 158 8.15 15.11 1.95
CA HIS A 158 7.86 14.39 0.71
C HIS A 158 9.12 14.32 -0.13
N VAL A 159 9.51 13.13 -0.51
CA VAL A 159 10.70 12.86 -1.32
C VAL A 159 10.27 12.15 -2.60
N ASP A 160 10.95 12.50 -3.68
CA ASP A 160 10.87 11.68 -4.89
C ASP A 160 11.45 10.30 -4.57
N PRO A 161 10.73 9.22 -4.89
CA PRO A 161 11.21 7.87 -4.64
C PRO A 161 12.56 7.53 -5.27
N GLU A 162 12.91 8.18 -6.40
CA GLU A 162 14.23 8.01 -7.03
C GLU A 162 15.36 8.66 -6.22
N HIS A 163 15.01 9.48 -5.23
CA HIS A 163 15.93 10.21 -4.37
C HIS A 163 15.70 9.91 -2.88
N SER A 164 15.16 8.74 -2.57
CA SER A 164 14.96 8.29 -1.18
C SER A 164 16.28 8.16 -0.40
N ASP A 165 17.38 7.91 -1.11
CA ASP A 165 18.75 7.87 -0.61
C ASP A 165 19.28 9.20 -0.07
N LEU A 166 18.63 10.32 -0.40
CA LEU A 166 18.99 11.64 0.15
C LEU A 166 18.52 11.84 1.60
N ILE A 167 17.68 10.94 2.12
CA ILE A 167 17.23 11.01 3.50
C ILE A 167 17.91 9.90 4.29
N GLU A 168 18.61 10.29 5.33
CA GLU A 168 19.20 9.35 6.27
C GLU A 168 18.86 9.73 7.72
N THR A 169 18.86 8.75 8.60
CA THR A 169 18.77 9.01 10.04
C THR A 169 20.15 9.01 10.68
N ARG A 170 20.42 9.99 11.54
CA ARG A 170 21.64 10.02 12.36
C ARG A 170 21.33 10.24 13.82
N VAL A 171 22.03 9.53 14.67
CA VAL A 171 22.00 9.75 16.11
C VAL A 171 23.17 10.65 16.49
N ILE A 172 22.89 11.85 16.96
CA ILE A 172 23.87 12.83 17.43
C ILE A 172 23.51 13.17 18.88
N ASP A 173 24.43 12.99 19.81
CA ASP A 173 24.24 13.25 21.24
C ASP A 173 22.97 12.57 21.83
N GLY A 174 22.71 11.32 21.39
CA GLY A 174 21.54 10.53 21.85
C GLY A 174 20.20 10.99 21.30
N LYS A 175 20.18 11.90 20.31
CA LYS A 175 18.98 12.34 19.60
C LYS A 175 19.02 11.87 18.17
N CYS A 176 17.88 11.35 17.69
CA CYS A 176 17.72 10.95 16.29
C CYS A 176 17.36 12.18 15.46
N TYR A 177 18.10 12.37 14.37
CA TYR A 177 17.89 13.43 13.39
C TYR A 177 17.60 12.82 12.03
N ILE A 178 16.68 13.43 11.29
CA ILE A 178 16.49 13.18 9.87
C ILE A 178 17.35 14.21 9.12
N MET A 179 18.27 13.68 8.33
CA MET A 179 19.15 14.50 7.47
C MET A 179 18.60 14.48 6.04
N VAL A 180 18.62 15.62 5.38
CA VAL A 180 18.17 15.81 4.00
C VAL A 180 19.28 16.48 3.21
#